data_976c407b826699d0e46f159d0e6dd751
#
_entry.id   976c407b826699d0e46f159d0e6dd751
#
_cell.length_a   1.000
_cell.length_b   1.000
_cell.length_c   1.000
_cell.angle_alpha   90.00
_cell.angle_beta   90.00
_cell.angle_gamma   90.00
#
_symmetry.space_group_name_H-M   'P 1'
#
loop_
_entity.id
_entity.type
_entity.pdbx_description
1 polymer ?
#
loop_
_entity_poly.entity_id
_entity_poly.type
_entity_poly.pdbx_seq_one_letter_code
_entity_poly.pdbx_strand_id
1 'polypeptide(L)'
;TTKPTVESVADQKQEVNTEIEPIKIEARDNSGQAVTNKVEGLPDGVTFDEATNTISGTPSEVGSYDIKVTTTDESGNVTETTFTIDVEDTTKPTVESVADQTQEVNTEITPITIESEDNSGQAVTNKVDGLPDGVTFDEATNTISGTPSKVGSYTVTVTATDESGNATETTFTINVEDTTKP
;
A
#
# COMPACT_ATOMS: atom_id res chain seq x y z
N THR A 1 -18.80 41.80 -14.99
CA THR A 1 -18.25 40.72 -15.83
C THR A 1 -16.84 40.29 -15.41
N THR A 2 -16.49 40.46 -14.14
CA THR A 2 -15.22 39.98 -13.60
C THR A 2 -15.39 38.50 -13.25
N LYS A 3 -14.40 37.69 -13.61
CA LYS A 3 -14.39 36.26 -13.25
C LYS A 3 -14.10 36.07 -11.77
N PRO A 4 -14.64 35.00 -11.15
CA PRO A 4 -14.29 34.66 -9.77
C PRO A 4 -12.81 34.27 -9.67
N THR A 5 -12.26 34.42 -8.48
CA THR A 5 -10.89 33.99 -8.15
C THR A 5 -10.94 32.70 -7.33
N VAL A 6 -10.03 31.78 -7.62
CA VAL A 6 -9.82 30.54 -6.87
C VAL A 6 -8.41 30.59 -6.30
N GLU A 7 -8.27 30.27 -5.00
CA GLU A 7 -6.94 30.11 -4.42
C GLU A 7 -6.29 28.84 -4.95
N SER A 8 -5.00 28.92 -5.28
CA SER A 8 -4.26 27.78 -5.80
C SER A 8 -4.12 26.71 -4.73
N VAL A 9 -4.44 25.47 -5.08
CA VAL A 9 -4.15 24.30 -4.26
C VAL A 9 -2.80 23.73 -4.72
N ALA A 10 -1.91 23.45 -3.79
CA ALA A 10 -0.64 22.80 -4.10
C ALA A 10 -0.88 21.33 -4.47
N ASP A 11 0.02 20.76 -5.28
CA ASP A 11 0.01 19.34 -5.59
C ASP A 11 0.16 18.52 -4.29
N GLN A 12 -0.54 17.41 -4.22
CA GLN A 12 -0.64 16.56 -3.04
C GLN A 12 0.02 15.21 -3.29
N LYS A 13 0.64 14.65 -2.24
CA LYS A 13 1.04 13.24 -2.18
C LYS A 13 0.26 12.56 -1.08
N GLN A 14 -0.35 11.44 -1.40
CA GLN A 14 -1.23 10.70 -0.50
C GLN A 14 -0.83 9.22 -0.48
N GLU A 15 -0.99 8.59 0.67
CA GLU A 15 -0.82 7.14 0.81
C GLU A 15 -2.12 6.42 0.41
N VAL A 16 -2.00 5.34 -0.35
CA VAL A 16 -3.15 4.51 -0.75
C VAL A 16 -3.83 3.89 0.48
N ASN A 17 -5.14 3.73 0.42
CA ASN A 17 -5.99 3.20 1.51
C ASN A 17 -5.84 3.93 2.85
N THR A 18 -5.36 5.17 2.82
CA THR A 18 -5.25 6.05 3.99
C THR A 18 -6.09 7.29 3.77
N GLU A 19 -6.84 7.72 4.79
CA GLU A 19 -7.66 8.93 4.71
C GLU A 19 -6.78 10.16 4.48
N ILE A 20 -7.13 10.97 3.45
CA ILE A 20 -6.39 12.18 3.12
C ILE A 20 -6.73 13.31 4.11
N GLU A 21 -5.77 14.22 4.33
CA GLU A 21 -6.08 15.50 4.98
C GLU A 21 -7.09 16.28 4.11
N PRO A 22 -8.20 16.75 4.68
CA PRO A 22 -9.21 17.47 3.92
C PRO A 22 -8.64 18.69 3.18
N ILE A 23 -8.93 18.79 1.88
CA ILE A 23 -8.48 19.89 1.02
C ILE A 23 -9.66 20.83 0.80
N LYS A 24 -9.57 22.05 1.29
CA LYS A 24 -10.60 23.07 1.13
C LYS A 24 -10.36 23.87 -0.14
N ILE A 25 -11.41 24.00 -0.95
CA ILE A 25 -11.41 24.87 -2.12
C ILE A 25 -11.92 26.25 -1.70
N GLU A 26 -11.06 27.25 -1.77
CA GLU A 26 -11.39 28.63 -1.45
C GLU A 26 -11.52 29.44 -2.72
N ALA A 27 -12.71 30.00 -2.91
CA ALA A 27 -13.03 30.82 -4.09
C ALA A 27 -13.93 31.99 -3.69
N ARG A 28 -13.81 33.10 -4.43
CA ARG A 28 -14.58 34.31 -4.19
C ARG A 28 -14.77 35.11 -5.48
N ASP A 29 -15.82 35.90 -5.51
CA ASP A 29 -16.04 36.92 -6.54
C ASP A 29 -15.96 38.31 -5.97
N ASN A 30 -15.58 39.29 -6.81
CA ASN A 30 -15.46 40.70 -6.44
C ASN A 30 -16.81 41.35 -6.17
N SER A 31 -17.92 40.78 -6.62
CA SER A 31 -19.28 41.22 -6.32
C SER A 31 -19.72 40.93 -4.88
N GLY A 32 -18.99 40.07 -4.15
CA GLY A 32 -19.38 39.57 -2.84
C GLY A 32 -20.51 38.53 -2.88
N GLN A 33 -20.94 38.13 -4.07
CA GLN A 33 -21.93 37.09 -4.29
C GLN A 33 -21.34 35.68 -4.14
N ALA A 34 -22.18 34.69 -3.92
CA ALA A 34 -21.73 33.30 -3.81
C ALA A 34 -21.15 32.79 -5.14
N VAL A 35 -20.17 31.91 -5.02
CA VAL A 35 -19.63 31.17 -6.15
C VAL A 35 -19.92 29.67 -5.96
N THR A 36 -20.04 28.96 -7.06
CA THR A 36 -20.23 27.50 -7.08
C THR A 36 -18.95 26.84 -7.57
N ASN A 37 -18.47 25.84 -6.84
CA ASN A 37 -17.31 25.06 -7.22
C ASN A 37 -17.74 23.67 -7.70
N LYS A 38 -17.13 23.19 -8.77
CA LYS A 38 -17.21 21.81 -9.28
C LYS A 38 -15.80 21.24 -9.33
N VAL A 39 -15.64 20.01 -8.87
CA VAL A 39 -14.35 19.30 -8.87
C VAL A 39 -14.46 18.03 -9.69
N GLU A 40 -13.52 17.80 -10.59
CA GLU A 40 -13.45 16.64 -11.48
C GLU A 40 -12.06 16.01 -11.42
N GLY A 41 -11.96 14.71 -11.72
CA GLY A 41 -10.70 13.98 -11.80
C GLY A 41 -10.23 13.37 -10.47
N LEU A 42 -11.07 13.38 -9.44
CA LEU A 42 -10.72 12.79 -8.13
C LEU A 42 -10.47 11.27 -8.25
N PRO A 43 -9.49 10.74 -7.48
CA PRO A 43 -9.30 9.29 -7.38
C PRO A 43 -10.50 8.61 -6.75
N ASP A 44 -10.68 7.32 -7.05
CA ASP A 44 -11.71 6.50 -6.43
C ASP A 44 -11.56 6.49 -4.91
N GLY A 45 -12.69 6.65 -4.19
CA GLY A 45 -12.74 6.77 -2.74
C GLY A 45 -12.57 8.19 -2.20
N VAL A 46 -12.25 9.17 -3.05
CA VAL A 46 -12.17 10.59 -2.72
C VAL A 46 -13.33 11.35 -3.33
N THR A 47 -13.96 12.20 -2.55
CA THR A 47 -15.15 12.97 -2.96
C THR A 47 -15.03 14.44 -2.64
N PHE A 48 -15.84 15.26 -3.33
CA PHE A 48 -15.98 16.69 -3.06
C PHE A 48 -17.35 16.98 -2.46
N ASP A 49 -17.38 17.63 -1.31
CA ASP A 49 -18.59 18.13 -0.67
C ASP A 49 -18.81 19.61 -1.05
N GLU A 50 -19.81 19.85 -1.88
CA GLU A 50 -20.17 21.21 -2.33
C GLU A 50 -20.64 22.12 -1.19
N ALA A 51 -21.24 21.56 -0.14
CA ALA A 51 -21.77 22.35 0.99
C ALA A 51 -20.63 22.95 1.84
N THR A 52 -19.53 22.21 1.98
CA THR A 52 -18.35 22.64 2.74
C THR A 52 -17.18 23.07 1.86
N ASN A 53 -17.30 22.88 0.53
CA ASN A 53 -16.23 23.09 -0.44
C ASN A 53 -14.95 22.30 -0.10
N THR A 54 -15.12 21.06 0.35
CA THR A 54 -14.00 20.24 0.86
C THR A 54 -13.88 18.92 0.10
N ILE A 55 -12.66 18.60 -0.32
CA ILE A 55 -12.28 17.30 -0.86
C ILE A 55 -11.79 16.45 0.30
N SER A 56 -12.33 15.23 0.44
CA SER A 56 -11.96 14.28 1.50
C SER A 56 -12.21 12.85 1.06
N GLY A 57 -11.71 11.90 1.81
CA GLY A 57 -11.91 10.47 1.59
C GLY A 57 -10.62 9.67 1.65
N THR A 58 -10.68 8.44 1.13
CA THR A 58 -9.58 7.48 1.16
C THR A 58 -9.35 6.94 -0.26
N PRO A 59 -8.25 7.33 -0.93
CA PRO A 59 -7.98 6.85 -2.28
C PRO A 59 -7.66 5.35 -2.26
N SER A 60 -8.26 4.59 -3.17
CA SER A 60 -8.16 3.13 -3.19
C SER A 60 -7.13 2.58 -4.20
N GLU A 61 -6.59 3.42 -5.07
CA GLU A 61 -5.65 2.99 -6.12
C GLU A 61 -4.47 3.95 -6.24
N VAL A 62 -3.28 3.38 -6.39
CA VAL A 62 -2.04 4.12 -6.70
C VAL A 62 -2.16 4.74 -8.09
N GLY A 63 -1.74 5.99 -8.22
CA GLY A 63 -1.78 6.71 -9.49
C GLY A 63 -1.61 8.21 -9.34
N SER A 64 -1.47 8.91 -10.46
CA SER A 64 -1.42 10.36 -10.53
C SER A 64 -2.72 10.89 -11.13
N TYR A 65 -3.40 11.75 -10.40
CA TYR A 65 -4.73 12.25 -10.73
C TYR A 65 -4.71 13.77 -10.93
N ASP A 66 -5.04 14.22 -12.13
CA ASP A 66 -5.19 15.64 -12.45
C ASP A 66 -6.58 16.12 -12.01
N ILE A 67 -6.60 16.97 -10.99
CA ILE A 67 -7.82 17.52 -10.42
C ILE A 67 -8.12 18.86 -11.07
N LYS A 68 -9.32 19.01 -11.59
CA LYS A 68 -9.82 20.24 -12.17
C LYS A 68 -10.91 20.85 -11.29
N VAL A 69 -10.69 22.08 -10.87
CA VAL A 69 -11.68 22.87 -10.15
C VAL A 69 -12.25 23.93 -11.09
N THR A 70 -13.56 23.94 -11.26
CA THR A 70 -14.30 24.92 -12.05
C THR A 70 -15.15 25.77 -11.09
N THR A 71 -14.87 27.06 -11.00
CA THR A 71 -15.61 28.01 -10.18
C THR A 71 -16.46 28.92 -11.06
N THR A 72 -17.72 29.05 -10.75
CA THR A 72 -18.70 29.86 -11.50
C THR A 72 -19.36 30.87 -10.56
N ASP A 73 -19.42 32.15 -10.97
CA ASP A 73 -20.18 33.20 -10.27
C ASP A 73 -21.66 33.19 -10.69
N GLU A 74 -22.49 33.97 -10.00
CA GLU A 74 -23.92 34.07 -10.30
C GLU A 74 -24.22 34.68 -11.68
N SER A 75 -23.24 35.40 -12.26
CA SER A 75 -23.34 35.98 -13.61
C SER A 75 -22.95 35.02 -14.73
N GLY A 76 -22.48 33.80 -14.36
CA GLY A 76 -22.04 32.78 -15.31
C GLY A 76 -20.59 32.93 -15.78
N ASN A 77 -19.77 33.79 -15.16
CA ASN A 77 -18.35 33.86 -15.45
C ASN A 77 -17.63 32.70 -14.78
N VAL A 78 -16.65 32.13 -15.46
CA VAL A 78 -16.00 30.88 -15.06
C VAL A 78 -14.48 31.09 -14.90
N THR A 79 -13.93 30.50 -13.84
CA THR A 79 -12.49 30.32 -13.65
C THR A 79 -12.18 28.83 -13.42
N GLU A 80 -11.13 28.35 -14.05
CA GLU A 80 -10.65 26.97 -13.89
C GLU A 80 -9.24 26.98 -13.31
N THR A 81 -8.96 26.04 -12.41
CA THR A 81 -7.63 25.75 -11.88
C THR A 81 -7.42 24.25 -11.78
N THR A 82 -6.18 23.82 -11.78
CA THR A 82 -5.80 22.41 -11.69
C THR A 82 -4.69 22.21 -10.66
N PHE A 83 -4.68 21.03 -10.06
CA PHE A 83 -3.59 20.53 -9.22
C PHE A 83 -3.57 19.01 -9.33
N THR A 84 -2.52 18.36 -8.84
CA THR A 84 -2.35 16.92 -8.92
C THR A 84 -2.48 16.28 -7.54
N ILE A 85 -3.14 15.13 -7.48
CA ILE A 85 -3.08 14.21 -6.34
C ILE A 85 -2.32 12.98 -6.79
N ASP A 86 -1.10 12.79 -6.28
CA ASP A 86 -0.31 11.58 -6.47
C ASP A 86 -0.59 10.62 -5.31
N VAL A 87 -1.22 9.50 -5.62
CA VAL A 87 -1.47 8.42 -4.66
C VAL A 87 -0.34 7.41 -4.80
N GLU A 88 0.43 7.25 -3.74
CA GLU A 88 1.60 6.39 -3.68
C GLU A 88 1.36 5.29 -2.63
N ASP A 89 2.09 4.19 -2.75
CA ASP A 89 2.21 3.19 -1.72
C ASP A 89 3.67 3.17 -1.25
N THR A 90 3.90 3.66 -0.07
CA THR A 90 5.22 3.76 0.56
C THR A 90 5.34 2.88 1.80
N THR A 91 4.26 2.21 2.17
CA THR A 91 4.20 1.32 3.32
C THR A 91 4.78 -0.03 2.96
N LYS A 92 5.64 -0.55 3.81
CA LYS A 92 6.22 -1.89 3.61
C LYS A 92 5.23 -2.98 4.00
N PRO A 93 5.24 -4.12 3.29
CA PRO A 93 4.42 -5.24 3.70
C PRO A 93 4.82 -5.77 5.07
N THR A 94 3.87 -6.38 5.76
CA THR A 94 4.08 -7.09 7.01
C THR A 94 4.21 -8.59 6.75
N VAL A 95 5.04 -9.27 7.54
CA VAL A 95 5.19 -10.73 7.52
C VAL A 95 4.89 -11.25 8.91
N GLU A 96 4.02 -12.24 9.03
CA GLU A 96 3.79 -12.89 10.30
C GLU A 96 5.05 -13.64 10.76
N SER A 97 5.37 -13.52 12.04
CA SER A 97 6.57 -14.15 12.60
C SER A 97 6.43 -15.67 12.62
N VAL A 98 7.42 -16.35 12.06
CA VAL A 98 7.55 -17.80 12.16
C VAL A 98 8.43 -18.14 13.36
N ALA A 99 7.97 -19.02 14.22
CA ALA A 99 8.75 -19.50 15.35
C ALA A 99 9.92 -20.38 14.87
N ASP A 100 11.01 -20.41 15.64
CA ASP A 100 12.13 -21.31 15.40
C ASP A 100 11.65 -22.79 15.44
N GLN A 101 12.19 -23.59 14.55
CA GLN A 101 11.81 -24.98 14.34
C GLN A 101 12.94 -25.93 14.77
N THR A 102 12.58 -27.06 15.33
CA THR A 102 13.48 -28.20 15.52
C THR A 102 12.96 -29.39 14.73
N GLN A 103 13.79 -29.98 13.88
CA GLN A 103 13.41 -31.02 12.94
C GLN A 103 14.36 -32.22 13.05
N GLU A 104 13.83 -33.42 12.86
CA GLU A 104 14.65 -34.63 12.75
C GLU A 104 15.21 -34.79 11.32
N VAL A 105 16.50 -35.11 11.22
CA VAL A 105 17.14 -35.36 9.91
C VAL A 105 16.47 -36.53 9.19
N ASN A 106 16.37 -36.47 7.86
CA ASN A 106 15.73 -37.46 7.01
C ASN A 106 14.25 -37.75 7.32
N THR A 107 13.59 -36.82 8.02
CA THR A 107 12.16 -36.87 8.31
C THR A 107 11.46 -35.67 7.70
N GLU A 108 10.29 -35.87 7.07
CA GLU A 108 9.52 -34.81 6.46
C GLU A 108 9.08 -33.78 7.52
N ILE A 109 9.32 -32.50 7.27
CA ILE A 109 8.91 -31.43 8.17
C ILE A 109 7.40 -31.17 8.07
N THR A 110 6.80 -30.69 9.15
CA THR A 110 5.46 -30.11 9.08
C THR A 110 5.53 -28.86 8.20
N PRO A 111 4.70 -28.75 7.14
CA PRO A 111 4.71 -27.59 6.27
C PRO A 111 4.55 -26.28 7.03
N ILE A 112 5.36 -25.27 6.66
CA ILE A 112 5.34 -23.93 7.26
C ILE A 112 4.80 -22.97 6.21
N THR A 113 3.67 -22.35 6.46
CA THR A 113 3.10 -21.31 5.59
C THR A 113 3.65 -19.95 5.97
N ILE A 114 4.08 -19.17 4.97
CA ILE A 114 4.48 -17.78 5.14
C ILE A 114 3.27 -16.90 4.84
N GLU A 115 2.85 -16.12 5.85
CA GLU A 115 1.75 -15.19 5.72
C GLU A 115 2.29 -13.76 5.69
N SER A 116 1.88 -13.00 4.69
CA SER A 116 2.28 -11.61 4.47
C SER A 116 1.11 -10.81 3.91
N GLU A 117 1.03 -9.55 4.30
CA GLU A 117 -0.01 -8.63 3.84
C GLU A 117 0.53 -7.21 3.71
N ASP A 118 -0.16 -6.40 2.90
CA ASP A 118 0.15 -5.01 2.69
C ASP A 118 -1.08 -4.12 2.79
N ASN A 119 -0.89 -2.84 3.17
CA ASN A 119 -1.97 -1.85 3.32
C ASN A 119 -2.65 -1.48 1.98
N SER A 120 -1.96 -1.64 0.86
CA SER A 120 -2.52 -1.38 -0.47
C SER A 120 -3.59 -2.41 -0.87
N GLY A 121 -3.60 -3.57 -0.20
CA GLY A 121 -4.45 -4.71 -0.56
C GLY A 121 -3.99 -5.44 -1.82
N GLN A 122 -2.85 -5.07 -2.39
CA GLN A 122 -2.23 -5.74 -3.53
C GLN A 122 -1.46 -6.97 -3.09
N ALA A 123 -1.12 -7.81 -4.06
CA ALA A 123 -0.38 -9.04 -3.78
C ALA A 123 1.03 -8.76 -3.23
N VAL A 124 1.43 -9.57 -2.24
CA VAL A 124 2.78 -9.58 -1.70
C VAL A 124 3.50 -10.81 -2.22
N THR A 125 4.71 -10.62 -2.75
CA THR A 125 5.58 -11.71 -3.20
C THR A 125 6.57 -12.08 -2.11
N ASN A 126 6.62 -13.36 -1.73
CA ASN A 126 7.55 -13.87 -0.74
C ASN A 126 8.70 -14.63 -1.41
N LYS A 127 9.92 -14.37 -0.92
CA LYS A 127 11.15 -15.12 -1.25
C LYS A 127 11.73 -15.69 0.03
N VAL A 128 12.21 -16.93 -0.03
CA VAL A 128 12.80 -17.61 1.14
C VAL A 128 14.19 -18.09 0.78
N ASP A 129 15.17 -17.70 1.57
CA ASP A 129 16.57 -18.09 1.43
C ASP A 129 17.07 -18.78 2.72
N GLY A 130 18.12 -19.59 2.60
CA GLY A 130 18.79 -20.23 3.75
C GLY A 130 18.17 -21.54 4.22
N LEU A 131 17.27 -22.15 3.42
CA LEU A 131 16.67 -23.45 3.76
C LEU A 131 17.71 -24.57 3.77
N PRO A 132 17.57 -25.60 4.65
CA PRO A 132 18.41 -26.78 4.62
C PRO A 132 18.22 -27.59 3.34
N ASP A 133 19.29 -28.33 2.94
CA ASP A 133 19.22 -29.24 1.79
C ASP A 133 18.04 -30.21 1.92
N GLY A 134 17.22 -30.36 0.88
CA GLY A 134 16.01 -31.19 0.85
C GLY A 134 14.72 -30.48 1.29
N VAL A 135 14.81 -29.24 1.74
CA VAL A 135 13.66 -28.38 2.08
C VAL A 135 13.54 -27.27 1.02
N THR A 136 12.34 -27.03 0.54
CA THR A 136 12.06 -26.04 -0.52
C THR A 136 10.91 -25.13 -0.14
N PHE A 137 10.85 -23.98 -0.81
CA PHE A 137 9.73 -23.04 -0.72
C PHE A 137 8.94 -23.06 -2.03
N ASP A 138 7.63 -23.22 -1.91
CA ASP A 138 6.68 -23.12 -3.03
C ASP A 138 6.04 -21.72 -3.00
N GLU A 139 6.40 -20.88 -3.96
CA GLU A 139 5.89 -19.51 -4.09
C GLU A 139 4.39 -19.47 -4.39
N ALA A 140 3.83 -20.48 -5.06
CA ALA A 140 2.41 -20.50 -5.41
C ALA A 140 1.51 -20.73 -4.19
N THR A 141 2.00 -21.49 -3.21
CA THR A 141 1.29 -21.80 -1.96
C THR A 141 1.87 -21.09 -0.75
N ASN A 142 2.95 -20.33 -0.93
CA ASN A 142 3.71 -19.69 0.17
C ASN A 142 4.11 -20.70 1.26
N THR A 143 4.48 -21.92 0.88
CA THR A 143 4.71 -23.01 1.84
C THR A 143 6.14 -23.55 1.74
N ILE A 144 6.80 -23.67 2.90
CA ILE A 144 8.07 -24.36 3.07
C ILE A 144 7.76 -25.81 3.43
N SER A 145 8.34 -26.76 2.70
CA SER A 145 8.15 -28.20 2.93
C SER A 145 9.35 -29.01 2.47
N GLY A 146 9.40 -30.28 2.82
CA GLY A 146 10.44 -31.22 2.38
C GLY A 146 11.07 -32.00 3.53
N THR A 147 12.21 -32.64 3.23
CA THR A 147 12.92 -33.52 4.16
C THR A 147 14.37 -33.07 4.27
N PRO A 148 14.80 -32.50 5.41
CA PRO A 148 16.17 -32.06 5.58
C PRO A 148 17.13 -33.25 5.61
N SER A 149 18.21 -33.18 4.86
CA SER A 149 19.18 -34.30 4.66
C SER A 149 20.46 -34.19 5.51
N LYS A 150 20.67 -33.05 6.20
CA LYS A 150 21.86 -32.79 7.00
C LYS A 150 21.53 -32.13 8.33
N VAL A 151 22.18 -32.60 9.37
CA VAL A 151 22.16 -31.98 10.70
C VAL A 151 22.82 -30.60 10.63
N GLY A 152 22.27 -29.62 11.33
CA GLY A 152 22.79 -28.25 11.38
C GLY A 152 21.75 -27.24 11.84
N SER A 153 22.20 -26.01 12.07
CA SER A 153 21.34 -24.86 12.36
C SER A 153 21.31 -23.95 11.13
N TYR A 154 20.13 -23.71 10.61
CA TYR A 154 19.92 -22.97 9.37
C TYR A 154 19.12 -21.69 9.66
N THR A 155 19.72 -20.53 9.38
CA THR A 155 18.98 -19.25 9.44
C THR A 155 18.23 -19.07 8.14
N VAL A 156 16.89 -19.05 8.24
CA VAL A 156 16.00 -18.84 7.11
C VAL A 156 15.60 -17.38 7.08
N THR A 157 15.78 -16.75 5.92
CA THR A 157 15.36 -15.36 5.68
C THR A 157 14.17 -15.35 4.75
N VAL A 158 13.11 -14.67 5.18
CA VAL A 158 11.92 -14.40 4.37
C VAL A 158 11.95 -12.94 3.95
N THR A 159 11.88 -12.66 2.66
CA THR A 159 11.74 -11.31 2.10
C THR A 159 10.37 -11.20 1.45
N ALA A 160 9.52 -10.34 2.00
CA ALA A 160 8.23 -10.00 1.42
C ALA A 160 8.35 -8.67 0.66
N THR A 161 7.85 -8.62 -0.57
CA THR A 161 7.88 -7.43 -1.42
C THR A 161 6.49 -7.17 -1.98
N ASP A 162 5.99 -5.93 -1.83
CA ASP A 162 4.73 -5.48 -2.43
C ASP A 162 4.90 -5.13 -3.92
N GLU A 163 3.80 -4.77 -4.60
CA GLU A 163 3.82 -4.37 -6.01
C GLU A 163 4.50 -3.01 -6.25
N SER A 164 4.60 -2.17 -5.24
CA SER A 164 5.27 -0.86 -5.31
C SER A 164 6.78 -0.96 -5.09
N GLY A 165 7.27 -2.14 -4.71
CA GLY A 165 8.69 -2.44 -4.50
C GLY A 165 9.17 -2.19 -3.06
N ASN A 166 8.27 -1.93 -2.11
CA ASN A 166 8.65 -1.86 -0.71
C ASN A 166 8.87 -3.29 -0.18
N ALA A 167 9.87 -3.49 0.66
CA ALA A 167 10.23 -4.81 1.14
C ALA A 167 10.47 -4.88 2.64
N THR A 168 10.09 -6.00 3.23
CA THR A 168 10.33 -6.37 4.62
C THR A 168 11.04 -7.70 4.69
N GLU A 169 12.04 -7.81 5.54
CA GLU A 169 12.75 -9.06 5.83
C GLU A 169 12.50 -9.50 7.27
N THR A 170 12.32 -10.81 7.44
CA THR A 170 12.26 -11.47 8.74
C THR A 170 13.06 -12.76 8.71
N THR A 171 13.51 -13.25 9.88
CA THR A 171 14.30 -14.47 9.98
C THR A 171 13.78 -15.39 11.06
N PHE A 172 13.96 -16.69 10.86
CA PHE A 172 13.78 -17.71 11.87
C PHE A 172 14.82 -18.82 11.67
N THR A 173 14.94 -19.73 12.63
CA THR A 173 15.94 -20.80 12.58
C THR A 173 15.26 -22.16 12.40
N ILE A 174 15.82 -23.00 11.52
CA ILE A 174 15.50 -24.42 11.46
C ILE A 174 16.71 -25.20 12.01
N ASN A 175 16.59 -25.81 13.19
CA ASN A 175 17.57 -26.70 13.76
C ASN A 175 17.26 -28.14 13.35
N VAL A 176 18.14 -28.75 12.58
CA VAL A 176 18.05 -30.14 12.17
C VAL A 176 18.94 -31.00 13.06
N GLU A 177 18.34 -31.92 13.76
CA GLU A 177 19.02 -32.79 14.76
C GLU A 177 18.87 -34.27 14.36
N ASP A 178 19.75 -35.12 14.87
CA ASP A 178 19.62 -36.58 14.85
C ASP A 178 19.44 -37.05 16.28
N THR A 179 18.21 -37.32 16.64
CA THR A 179 17.85 -37.81 17.97
C THR A 179 17.55 -39.30 18.00
N THR A 180 17.58 -39.94 16.81
CA THR A 180 17.29 -41.36 16.64
C THR A 180 18.45 -42.21 17.17
N LYS A 181 18.19 -43.07 18.11
CA LYS A 181 19.19 -44.00 18.65
C LYS A 181 19.45 -45.12 17.68
N PRO A 182 20.69 -45.60 17.58
CA PRO A 182 21.04 -46.76 16.76
C PRO A 182 20.36 -48.06 17.24
#